data_848462a6c4c1ac3861818526c23b19cd
#
_entry.id   848462a6c4c1ac3861818526c23b19cd
#
_cell.length_a   1.000
_cell.length_b   1.000
_cell.length_c   1.000
_cell.angle_alpha   90.00
_cell.angle_beta   90.00
_cell.angle_gamma   90.00
#
_symmetry.space_group_name_H-M   'P 1'
#
loop_
_entity.id
_entity.type
_entity.pdbx_description
1 polymer ?
#
loop_
_entity_poly.entity_id
_entity_poly.type
_entity_poly.pdbx_seq_one_letter_code
_entity_poly.pdbx_strand_id
1 'polypeptide(L)'
;MNHKIELNRITKGDLELLKKWRNDPEILKFNTQYFLLNMEHQKKWFDEINDEGSQNKMFVFKYRNKTVGVGGLIHLDKQNKNADVAIILGESKIHGKGLGKKALQLLVDYGFNKMKLHRIGAEIFEYNKISLKLFEKLNFKKELEMKDYLWRDGRWWKVFTYSVINLKN
;
A
#
# COMPACT_ATOMS: atom_id res chain seq x y z
N MET A 1 -6.59 12.25 -24.18
CA MET A 1 -5.53 12.17 -23.14
C MET A 1 -5.81 10.97 -22.24
N ASN A 2 -4.83 10.10 -22.05
CA ASN A 2 -5.00 8.88 -21.30
C ASN A 2 -5.18 9.20 -19.80
N HIS A 3 -6.38 9.00 -19.26
CA HIS A 3 -6.71 9.21 -17.84
C HIS A 3 -6.45 7.92 -17.01
N LYS A 4 -5.56 7.08 -17.51
CA LYS A 4 -5.23 5.79 -16.88
C LYS A 4 -4.17 6.01 -15.80
N ILE A 5 -4.33 5.34 -14.67
CA ILE A 5 -3.26 5.20 -13.65
C ILE A 5 -2.37 4.02 -14.06
N GLU A 6 -1.07 4.12 -13.83
CA GLU A 6 -0.09 3.13 -14.24
C GLU A 6 0.86 2.78 -13.08
N LEU A 7 1.29 1.52 -13.03
CA LEU A 7 2.35 1.06 -12.14
C LEU A 7 3.70 1.27 -12.82
N ASN A 8 4.59 2.00 -12.17
CA ASN A 8 5.94 2.22 -12.64
C ASN A 8 6.96 1.81 -11.57
N ARG A 9 8.12 1.36 -12.02
CA ARG A 9 9.23 1.05 -11.10
C ARG A 9 9.64 2.31 -10.36
N ILE A 10 9.94 2.17 -9.07
CA ILE A 10 10.48 3.25 -8.25
C ILE A 10 11.92 3.53 -8.69
N THR A 11 12.27 4.79 -8.80
CA THR A 11 13.61 5.27 -9.12
C THR A 11 14.19 6.08 -7.96
N LYS A 12 15.50 6.29 -7.96
CA LYS A 12 16.14 7.16 -6.96
C LYS A 12 15.57 8.59 -6.98
N GLY A 13 15.11 9.07 -8.14
CA GLY A 13 14.48 10.38 -8.29
C GLY A 13 13.13 10.51 -7.57
N ASP A 14 12.47 9.40 -7.24
CA ASP A 14 11.18 9.42 -6.54
C ASP A 14 11.35 9.55 -5.02
N LEU A 15 12.53 9.23 -4.45
CA LEU A 15 12.74 9.04 -3.02
C LEU A 15 12.43 10.28 -2.17
N GLU A 16 12.78 11.47 -2.65
CA GLU A 16 12.51 12.72 -1.93
C GLU A 16 10.99 12.97 -1.81
N LEU A 17 10.26 12.75 -2.89
CA LEU A 17 8.81 12.87 -2.92
C LEU A 17 8.14 11.83 -2.00
N LEU A 18 8.61 10.58 -2.03
CA LEU A 18 8.08 9.51 -1.19
C LEU A 18 8.36 9.80 0.30
N LYS A 19 9.54 10.30 0.63
CA LYS A 19 9.88 10.74 1.99
C LYS A 19 8.92 11.84 2.46
N LYS A 20 8.71 12.87 1.62
CA LYS A 20 7.79 13.97 1.92
C LYS A 20 6.39 13.44 2.26
N TRP A 21 5.83 12.55 1.46
CA TRP A 21 4.51 11.98 1.73
C TRP A 21 4.46 11.14 3.00
N ARG A 22 5.46 10.29 3.21
CA ARG A 22 5.51 9.43 4.40
C ARG A 22 5.71 10.21 5.71
N ASN A 23 6.26 11.42 5.63
CA ASN A 23 6.43 12.35 6.75
C ASN A 23 5.27 13.33 6.90
N ASP A 24 4.34 13.39 5.95
CA ASP A 24 3.15 14.21 6.07
C ASP A 24 2.28 13.69 7.24
N PRO A 25 1.96 14.50 8.25
CA PRO A 25 1.17 14.07 9.40
C PRO A 25 -0.17 13.42 9.02
N GLU A 26 -0.80 13.89 7.94
CA GLU A 26 -2.07 13.34 7.45
C GLU A 26 -1.94 11.93 6.85
N ILE A 27 -0.74 11.55 6.45
CA ILE A 27 -0.42 10.22 5.94
C ILE A 27 0.24 9.37 7.03
N LEU A 28 1.18 9.95 7.78
CA LEU A 28 1.97 9.28 8.80
C LEU A 28 1.10 8.59 9.86
N LYS A 29 -0.01 9.23 10.26
CA LYS A 29 -0.95 8.65 11.22
C LYS A 29 -1.54 7.30 10.79
N PHE A 30 -1.53 7.00 9.50
CA PHE A 30 -2.03 5.72 8.95
C PHE A 30 -0.93 4.71 8.66
N ASN A 31 0.33 5.06 8.87
CA ASN A 31 1.46 4.15 8.65
C ASN A 31 1.78 3.34 9.90
N THR A 32 2.24 2.11 9.72
CA THR A 32 2.82 1.30 10.80
C THR A 32 4.10 1.94 11.33
N GLN A 33 4.95 2.43 10.44
CA GLN A 33 6.09 3.26 10.80
C GLN A 33 5.57 4.64 11.28
N TYR A 34 5.86 4.99 12.53
CA TYR A 34 5.35 6.21 13.18
C TYR A 34 6.49 7.11 13.68
N PHE A 35 7.47 7.33 12.84
CA PHE A 35 8.59 8.25 13.06
C PHE A 35 8.96 8.93 11.73
N LEU A 36 9.60 10.08 11.82
CA LEU A 36 10.03 10.84 10.65
C LEU A 36 11.19 10.16 9.93
N LEU A 37 11.07 10.03 8.64
CA LEU A 37 12.09 9.45 7.77
C LEU A 37 13.06 10.52 7.29
N ASN A 38 14.34 10.18 7.27
CA ASN A 38 15.39 10.93 6.56
C ASN A 38 15.73 10.25 5.23
N MET A 39 16.65 10.84 4.47
CA MET A 39 17.05 10.28 3.17
C MET A 39 17.86 8.99 3.29
N GLU A 40 18.55 8.77 4.38
CA GLU A 40 19.28 7.52 4.64
C GLU A 40 18.30 6.35 4.79
N HIS A 41 17.21 6.53 5.56
CA HIS A 41 16.13 5.56 5.65
C HIS A 41 15.52 5.25 4.28
N GLN A 42 15.31 6.28 3.43
CA GLN A 42 14.74 6.09 2.10
C GLN A 42 15.69 5.33 1.15
N LYS A 43 16.98 5.62 1.20
CA LYS A 43 17.97 4.91 0.39
C LYS A 43 18.08 3.45 0.80
N LYS A 44 18.15 3.17 2.11
CA LYS A 44 18.16 1.81 2.64
C LYS A 44 16.92 1.03 2.19
N TRP A 45 15.74 1.60 2.36
CA TRP A 45 14.50 0.99 1.89
C TRP A 45 14.49 0.76 0.37
N PHE A 46 15.02 1.71 -0.41
CA PHE A 46 15.12 1.56 -1.86
C PHE A 46 16.03 0.40 -2.26
N ASP A 47 17.16 0.23 -1.59
CA ASP A 47 18.06 -0.88 -1.83
C ASP A 47 17.40 -2.22 -1.43
N GLU A 48 16.71 -2.28 -0.29
CA GLU A 48 15.96 -3.45 0.17
C GLU A 48 14.87 -3.90 -0.82
N ILE A 49 14.08 -2.99 -1.39
CA ILE A 49 13.01 -3.36 -2.34
C ILE A 49 13.54 -3.75 -3.73
N ASN A 50 14.79 -3.42 -4.05
CA ASN A 50 15.44 -3.78 -5.31
C ASN A 50 16.38 -4.98 -5.16
N ASP A 51 16.56 -5.52 -3.96
CA ASP A 51 17.29 -6.75 -3.73
C ASP A 51 16.58 -7.94 -4.39
N GLU A 52 17.33 -8.90 -4.96
CA GLU A 52 16.75 -10.08 -5.63
C GLU A 52 15.97 -10.98 -4.68
N GLY A 53 16.36 -11.02 -3.41
CA GLY A 53 15.70 -11.76 -2.32
C GLY A 53 14.52 -11.03 -1.69
N SER A 54 14.22 -9.81 -2.12
CA SER A 54 13.19 -8.98 -1.50
C SER A 54 11.81 -9.64 -1.48
N GLN A 55 11.19 -9.63 -0.31
CA GLN A 55 9.78 -10.02 -0.13
C GLN A 55 8.81 -8.86 -0.41
N ASN A 56 9.31 -7.75 -0.96
CA ASN A 56 8.53 -6.56 -1.24
C ASN A 56 8.62 -6.19 -2.72
N LYS A 57 7.47 -6.03 -3.38
CA LYS A 57 7.40 -5.58 -4.76
C LYS A 57 6.67 -4.25 -4.82
N MET A 58 7.43 -3.15 -4.86
CA MET A 58 6.91 -1.80 -4.72
C MET A 58 6.91 -1.04 -6.05
N PHE A 59 5.93 -0.14 -6.21
CA PHE A 59 5.72 0.69 -7.39
C PHE A 59 5.33 2.12 -7.00
N VAL A 60 5.62 3.07 -7.89
CA VAL A 60 4.93 4.36 -7.90
C VAL A 60 3.72 4.30 -8.82
N PHE A 61 2.66 4.99 -8.46
CA PHE A 61 1.50 5.21 -9.30
C PHE A 61 1.69 6.48 -10.10
N LYS A 62 1.59 6.40 -11.42
CA LYS A 62 1.60 7.58 -12.30
C LYS A 62 0.20 7.84 -12.85
N TYR A 63 -0.19 9.10 -12.82
CA TYR A 63 -1.41 9.61 -13.43
C TYR A 63 -1.09 10.90 -14.20
N ARG A 64 -1.39 10.95 -15.50
CA ARG A 64 -1.00 12.09 -16.38
C ARG A 64 0.50 12.42 -16.27
N ASN A 65 1.35 11.41 -16.32
CA ASN A 65 2.82 11.51 -16.19
C ASN A 65 3.34 12.06 -14.85
N LYS A 66 2.48 12.25 -13.84
CA LYS A 66 2.90 12.67 -12.50
C LYS A 66 2.82 11.50 -11.53
N THR A 67 3.81 11.37 -10.68
CA THR A 67 3.77 10.43 -9.56
C THR A 67 2.72 10.93 -8.55
N VAL A 68 1.74 10.08 -8.25
CA VAL A 68 0.59 10.43 -7.39
C VAL A 68 0.47 9.56 -6.15
N GLY A 69 1.28 8.52 -6.04
CA GLY A 69 1.27 7.62 -4.90
C GLY A 69 2.32 6.53 -5.02
N VAL A 70 2.41 5.72 -4.00
CA VAL A 70 3.29 4.55 -3.90
C VAL A 70 2.52 3.39 -3.28
N GLY A 71 2.81 2.19 -3.70
CA GLY A 71 2.22 0.99 -3.14
C GLY A 71 2.84 -0.26 -3.73
N GLY A 72 2.46 -1.39 -3.19
CA GLY A 72 3.00 -2.66 -3.67
C GLY A 72 2.47 -3.85 -2.90
N LEU A 73 3.06 -4.98 -3.20
CA LEU A 73 2.86 -6.24 -2.51
C LEU A 73 4.06 -6.47 -1.59
N ILE A 74 3.79 -6.64 -0.31
CA ILE A 74 4.78 -6.80 0.75
C ILE A 74 4.60 -8.15 1.44
N HIS A 75 5.59 -8.58 2.21
CA HIS A 75 5.59 -9.88 2.90
C HIS A 75 5.29 -11.05 1.94
N LEU A 76 5.87 -11.01 0.75
CA LEU A 76 5.62 -11.99 -0.29
C LEU A 76 6.09 -13.38 0.15
N ASP A 77 5.15 -14.31 0.27
CA ASP A 77 5.40 -15.73 0.46
C ASP A 77 5.11 -16.48 -0.85
N LYS A 78 6.18 -16.83 -1.55
CA LYS A 78 6.08 -17.53 -2.85
C LYS A 78 5.58 -18.96 -2.70
N GLN A 79 5.90 -19.62 -1.60
CA GLN A 79 5.48 -21.00 -1.34
C GLN A 79 3.98 -21.09 -1.10
N ASN A 80 3.44 -20.22 -0.24
CA ASN A 80 2.02 -20.16 0.08
C ASN A 80 1.22 -19.26 -0.85
N LYS A 81 1.87 -18.64 -1.84
CA LYS A 81 1.27 -17.76 -2.85
C LYS A 81 0.42 -16.63 -2.23
N ASN A 82 0.94 -16.00 -1.20
CA ASN A 82 0.28 -14.87 -0.56
C ASN A 82 1.20 -13.65 -0.40
N ALA A 83 0.61 -12.49 -0.19
CA ALA A 83 1.26 -11.25 0.17
C ALA A 83 0.26 -10.31 0.84
N ASP A 84 0.78 -9.26 1.47
CA ASP A 84 -0.04 -8.13 1.87
C ASP A 84 0.09 -6.98 0.87
N VAL A 85 -0.93 -6.13 0.79
CA VAL A 85 -0.89 -4.94 -0.05
C VAL A 85 -0.77 -3.69 0.80
N ALA A 86 0.16 -2.80 0.42
CA ALA A 86 0.32 -1.48 0.99
C ALA A 86 0.09 -0.41 -0.08
N ILE A 87 -0.60 0.68 0.28
CA ILE A 87 -0.92 1.77 -0.65
C ILE A 87 -0.94 3.12 0.08
N ILE A 88 -0.29 4.12 -0.52
CA ILE A 88 -0.31 5.52 -0.12
C ILE A 88 -0.62 6.36 -1.36
N LEU A 89 -1.61 7.25 -1.28
CA LEU A 89 -1.83 8.33 -2.24
C LEU A 89 -1.29 9.63 -1.64
N GLY A 90 -0.31 10.23 -2.33
CA GLY A 90 0.50 11.31 -1.77
C GLY A 90 -0.13 12.69 -1.76
N GLU A 91 -1.17 12.94 -2.56
CA GLU A 91 -1.76 14.27 -2.65
C GLU A 91 -3.26 14.25 -2.34
N SER A 92 -3.68 15.05 -1.36
CA SER A 92 -5.10 15.21 -1.00
C SER A 92 -5.97 15.71 -2.16
N LYS A 93 -5.40 16.54 -3.05
CA LYS A 93 -6.08 17.10 -4.23
C LYS A 93 -6.56 16.05 -5.25
N ILE A 94 -6.03 14.84 -5.18
CA ILE A 94 -6.43 13.72 -6.06
C ILE A 94 -7.37 12.75 -5.36
N HIS A 95 -7.64 12.93 -4.08
CA HIS A 95 -8.63 12.15 -3.36
C HIS A 95 -10.04 12.40 -3.95
N GLY A 96 -10.91 11.43 -3.85
CA GLY A 96 -12.28 11.52 -4.40
C GLY A 96 -12.39 11.25 -5.91
N LYS A 97 -11.29 11.24 -6.68
CA LYS A 97 -11.29 10.94 -8.12
C LYS A 97 -11.27 9.44 -8.46
N GLY A 98 -11.45 8.59 -7.47
CA GLY A 98 -11.42 7.12 -7.64
C GLY A 98 -10.02 6.54 -7.92
N LEU A 99 -8.95 7.34 -7.82
CA LEU A 99 -7.59 6.88 -8.11
C LEU A 99 -7.13 5.81 -7.13
N GLY A 100 -7.50 5.89 -5.85
CA GLY A 100 -7.18 4.86 -4.87
C GLY A 100 -7.76 3.50 -5.24
N LYS A 101 -9.02 3.46 -5.69
CA LYS A 101 -9.64 2.22 -6.17
C LYS A 101 -8.90 1.66 -7.39
N LYS A 102 -8.56 2.50 -8.36
CA LYS A 102 -7.82 2.08 -9.55
C LYS A 102 -6.41 1.59 -9.22
N ALA A 103 -5.69 2.28 -8.31
CA ALA A 103 -4.35 1.90 -7.88
C ALA A 103 -4.37 0.55 -7.14
N LEU A 104 -5.29 0.37 -6.19
CA LEU A 104 -5.43 -0.89 -5.47
C LEU A 104 -5.84 -2.03 -6.41
N GLN A 105 -6.75 -1.80 -7.35
CA GLN A 105 -7.11 -2.79 -8.36
C GLN A 105 -5.91 -3.23 -9.20
N LEU A 106 -5.07 -2.29 -9.65
CA LEU A 106 -3.86 -2.61 -10.40
C LEU A 106 -2.88 -3.49 -9.61
N LEU A 107 -2.73 -3.24 -8.30
CA LEU A 107 -1.88 -4.07 -7.43
C LEU A 107 -2.46 -5.48 -7.27
N VAL A 108 -3.78 -5.60 -7.06
CA VAL A 108 -4.48 -6.89 -6.98
C VAL A 108 -4.33 -7.65 -8.30
N ASP A 109 -4.58 -7.00 -9.43
CA ASP A 109 -4.43 -7.60 -10.75
C ASP A 109 -2.98 -8.05 -11.02
N TYR A 110 -2.00 -7.24 -10.62
CA TYR A 110 -0.59 -7.60 -10.71
C TYR A 110 -0.27 -8.83 -9.87
N GLY A 111 -0.72 -8.87 -8.63
CA GLY A 111 -0.51 -10.01 -7.73
C GLY A 111 -1.14 -11.29 -8.27
N PHE A 112 -2.39 -11.24 -8.69
CA PHE A 112 -3.11 -12.42 -9.18
C PHE A 112 -2.63 -12.88 -10.57
N ASN A 113 -2.47 -11.96 -11.52
CA ASN A 113 -2.19 -12.33 -12.91
C ASN A 113 -0.70 -12.49 -13.21
N LYS A 114 0.18 -11.65 -12.63
CA LYS A 114 1.62 -11.68 -12.89
C LYS A 114 2.39 -12.52 -11.87
N MET A 115 2.09 -12.35 -10.59
CA MET A 115 2.79 -13.09 -9.53
C MET A 115 2.12 -14.42 -9.17
N LYS A 116 0.94 -14.70 -9.74
CA LYS A 116 0.18 -15.94 -9.50
C LYS A 116 -0.14 -16.18 -8.02
N LEU A 117 -0.37 -15.10 -7.28
CA LEU A 117 -0.79 -15.19 -5.89
C LEU A 117 -2.20 -15.80 -5.81
N HIS A 118 -2.44 -16.52 -4.72
CA HIS A 118 -3.75 -17.03 -4.36
C HIS A 118 -4.50 -16.07 -3.43
N ARG A 119 -3.75 -15.39 -2.55
CA ARG A 119 -4.31 -14.52 -1.51
C ARG A 119 -3.56 -13.18 -1.44
N ILE A 120 -4.31 -12.09 -1.26
CA ILE A 120 -3.76 -10.78 -0.93
C ILE A 120 -4.45 -10.27 0.31
N GLY A 121 -3.66 -10.00 1.36
CA GLY A 121 -4.11 -9.48 2.65
C GLY A 121 -3.87 -7.97 2.79
N ALA A 122 -4.43 -7.39 3.83
CA ALA A 122 -4.16 -6.03 4.28
C ALA A 122 -4.49 -5.87 5.77
N GLU A 123 -3.65 -5.13 6.49
CA GLU A 123 -3.98 -4.64 7.83
C GLU A 123 -4.44 -3.19 7.76
N ILE A 124 -5.57 -2.88 8.39
CA ILE A 124 -6.18 -1.55 8.33
C ILE A 124 -6.55 -1.11 9.74
N PHE A 125 -6.06 0.06 10.14
CA PHE A 125 -6.36 0.66 11.43
C PHE A 125 -7.82 1.06 11.55
N GLU A 126 -8.43 0.85 12.69
CA GLU A 126 -9.84 1.13 12.99
C GLU A 126 -10.28 2.53 12.58
N TYR A 127 -9.41 3.52 12.79
CA TYR A 127 -9.70 4.92 12.45
C TYR A 127 -9.48 5.27 10.97
N ASN A 128 -8.88 4.38 10.18
CA ASN A 128 -8.68 4.60 8.74
C ASN A 128 -9.95 4.26 7.92
N LYS A 129 -11.03 5.01 8.15
CA LYS A 129 -12.33 4.76 7.53
C LYS A 129 -12.31 4.83 5.99
N ILE A 130 -11.36 5.60 5.43
CA ILE A 130 -11.19 5.71 3.97
C ILE A 130 -10.68 4.39 3.40
N SER A 131 -9.63 3.82 4.02
CA SER A 131 -9.09 2.52 3.60
C SER A 131 -10.09 1.39 3.80
N LEU A 132 -10.79 1.32 4.94
CA LEU A 132 -11.83 0.31 5.18
C LEU A 132 -12.83 0.27 4.02
N LYS A 133 -13.44 1.42 3.68
CA LYS A 133 -14.37 1.53 2.56
C LYS A 133 -13.74 1.22 1.20
N LEU A 134 -12.46 1.55 1.01
CA LEU A 134 -11.75 1.30 -0.23
C LEU A 134 -11.56 -0.20 -0.47
N PHE A 135 -11.09 -0.91 0.53
CA PHE A 135 -10.83 -2.35 0.45
C PHE A 135 -12.14 -3.15 0.30
N GLU A 136 -13.18 -2.80 1.03
CA GLU A 136 -14.52 -3.41 0.88
C GLU A 136 -15.08 -3.25 -0.55
N LYS A 137 -14.89 -2.08 -1.18
CA LYS A 137 -15.30 -1.85 -2.58
C LYS A 137 -14.56 -2.70 -3.61
N LEU A 138 -13.46 -3.32 -3.23
CA LEU A 138 -12.69 -4.25 -4.06
C LEU A 138 -12.82 -5.70 -3.59
N ASN A 139 -13.92 -5.99 -2.88
CA ASN A 139 -14.29 -7.33 -2.41
C ASN A 139 -13.33 -7.95 -1.40
N PHE A 140 -12.46 -7.15 -0.77
CA PHE A 140 -11.75 -7.62 0.41
C PHE A 140 -12.74 -7.87 1.54
N LYS A 141 -12.59 -9.00 2.22
CA LYS A 141 -13.43 -9.41 3.34
C LYS A 141 -12.67 -9.27 4.64
N LYS A 142 -13.32 -8.73 5.65
CA LYS A 142 -12.76 -8.69 7.01
C LYS A 142 -12.69 -10.12 7.56
N GLU A 143 -11.52 -10.51 8.04
CA GLU A 143 -11.29 -11.85 8.59
C GLU A 143 -11.04 -11.82 10.09
N LEU A 144 -10.31 -10.81 10.57
CA LEU A 144 -9.91 -10.73 11.96
C LEU A 144 -10.04 -9.31 12.50
N GLU A 145 -10.35 -9.22 13.79
CA GLU A 145 -10.34 -8.00 14.58
C GLU A 145 -9.37 -8.18 15.76
N MET A 146 -8.26 -7.46 15.71
CA MET A 146 -7.26 -7.44 16.78
C MET A 146 -7.56 -6.27 17.72
N LYS A 147 -8.04 -6.56 18.94
CA LYS A 147 -8.35 -5.53 19.93
C LYS A 147 -7.08 -5.05 20.62
N ASP A 148 -7.06 -3.77 21.01
CA ASP A 148 -5.96 -3.14 21.75
C ASP A 148 -4.57 -3.42 21.14
N TYR A 149 -4.50 -3.36 19.82
CA TYR A 149 -3.32 -3.76 19.05
C TYR A 149 -2.38 -2.59 18.76
N LEU A 150 -2.93 -1.41 18.51
CA LEU A 150 -2.18 -0.23 18.11
C LEU A 150 -2.33 0.89 19.13
N TRP A 151 -1.22 1.32 19.75
CA TRP A 151 -1.19 2.50 20.61
C TRP A 151 -0.92 3.76 19.80
N ARG A 152 -1.89 4.71 19.79
CA ARG A 152 -1.78 6.01 19.11
C ARG A 152 -2.62 7.05 19.85
N ASP A 153 -2.10 8.26 19.94
CA ASP A 153 -2.83 9.41 20.51
C ASP A 153 -3.41 9.13 21.91
N GLY A 154 -2.61 8.45 22.76
CA GLY A 154 -2.98 8.18 24.16
C GLY A 154 -4.03 7.11 24.36
N ARG A 155 -4.34 6.29 23.36
CA ARG A 155 -5.28 5.17 23.49
C ARG A 155 -4.93 3.97 22.61
N TRP A 156 -5.55 2.83 22.93
CA TRP A 156 -5.51 1.63 22.13
C TRP A 156 -6.55 1.66 21.01
N TRP A 157 -6.15 1.21 19.84
CA TRP A 157 -6.98 1.06 18.67
C TRP A 157 -6.98 -0.38 18.17
N LYS A 158 -8.07 -0.76 17.53
CA LYS A 158 -8.16 -2.03 16.82
C LYS A 158 -7.44 -1.97 15.49
N VAL A 159 -6.97 -3.13 15.05
CA VAL A 159 -6.50 -3.36 13.69
C VAL A 159 -7.36 -4.46 13.09
N PHE A 160 -7.79 -4.27 11.85
CA PHE A 160 -8.58 -5.24 11.12
C PHE A 160 -7.72 -5.87 10.02
N THR A 161 -7.79 -7.19 9.91
CA THR A 161 -7.21 -7.91 8.78
C THR A 161 -8.30 -8.14 7.73
N TYR A 162 -8.00 -7.77 6.52
CA TYR A 162 -8.82 -7.99 5.33
C TYR A 162 -8.08 -8.85 4.33
N SER A 163 -8.80 -9.58 3.48
CA SER A 163 -8.21 -10.31 2.36
C SER A 163 -9.13 -10.42 1.16
N VAL A 164 -8.52 -10.70 0.02
CA VAL A 164 -9.18 -11.14 -1.21
C VAL A 164 -8.49 -12.39 -1.74
N ILE A 165 -9.30 -13.37 -2.16
CA ILE A 165 -8.84 -14.66 -2.66
C ILE A 165 -9.04 -14.72 -4.17
N ASN A 166 -8.04 -15.25 -4.89
CA ASN A 166 -8.15 -15.53 -6.32
C ASN A 166 -8.89 -16.87 -6.53
N LEU A 167 -10.15 -16.80 -6.90
CA LEU A 167 -10.97 -17.99 -7.15
C LEU A 167 -10.73 -18.64 -8.53
N LYS A 168 -9.82 -18.06 -9.34
CA LYS A 168 -9.51 -18.57 -10.70
C LYS A 168 -8.29 -19.46 -10.75
N ASN A 169 -7.63 -19.73 -9.64
CA ASN A 169 -6.47 -20.60 -9.53
C ASN A 169 -6.84 -21.91 -8.85
#